data_c9af473fc598d87eb14acef2ec0d10fe
#
_entry.id   c9af473fc598d87eb14acef2ec0d10fe
#
_cell.length_a   1.000
_cell.length_b   1.000
_cell.length_c   1.000
_cell.angle_alpha   90.00
_cell.angle_beta   90.00
_cell.angle_gamma   90.00
#
_symmetry.space_group_name_H-M   'P 1'
#
loop_
_entity.id
_entity.type
_entity.pdbx_description
1 polymer ?
#
loop_
_entity_poly.entity_id
_entity_poly.type
_entity_poly.pdbx_seq_one_letter_code
_entity_poly.pdbx_strand_id
1 'polypeptide(L)'
;MVKILVTAFEPYEVWSENASWLVLMEYLRTHPADTRVTTRRYPVDFDLLKSRLRQDLEKEFDVVLHLGQAPGSSHIRLEALAVNVAGRTETGGTDLPPLIAGGAVAYRSHLPLAYWSQHLQQLGIPTQISYHAGTFLCNAAMYLSHVWQHELGRPDAVGFVHLPLLPSQVVKDGRGMPSMALPVQVQALEWILQDLLSDNTSSGRFA
;
A
#
# COMPACT_ATOMS: atom_id res chain seq x y z
N MET A 1 -11.47 -6.62 18.38
CA MET A 1 -10.23 -5.78 18.39
C MET A 1 -9.64 -5.87 17.00
N VAL A 2 -9.53 -4.75 16.29
CA VAL A 2 -9.09 -4.69 14.87
C VAL A 2 -7.66 -5.19 14.74
N LYS A 3 -7.41 -6.12 13.80
CA LYS A 3 -6.09 -6.65 13.43
C LYS A 3 -5.71 -6.15 12.04
N ILE A 4 -4.55 -5.58 11.89
CA ILE A 4 -4.08 -4.97 10.66
C ILE A 4 -2.82 -5.68 10.15
N LEU A 5 -2.81 -6.06 8.87
CA LEU A 5 -1.60 -6.43 8.15
C LEU A 5 -1.07 -5.18 7.42
N VAL A 6 0.12 -4.72 7.77
CA VAL A 6 0.81 -3.64 7.06
C VAL A 6 1.99 -4.23 6.29
N THR A 7 2.05 -3.97 4.99
CA THR A 7 3.13 -4.52 4.16
C THR A 7 3.93 -3.43 3.46
N ALA A 8 5.18 -3.71 3.19
CA ALA A 8 6.08 -2.89 2.39
C ALA A 8 6.90 -3.78 1.46
N PHE A 9 7.68 -3.20 0.56
CA PHE A 9 8.41 -3.95 -0.44
C PHE A 9 9.92 -3.84 -0.27
N GLU A 10 10.62 -4.84 -0.81
CA GLU A 10 12.07 -4.84 -0.99
C GLU A 10 12.49 -3.78 -2.01
N PRO A 11 13.80 -3.41 -2.04
CA PRO A 11 14.37 -2.59 -3.11
C PRO A 11 14.11 -3.19 -4.48
N TYR A 12 13.95 -2.36 -5.51
CA TYR A 12 13.72 -2.80 -6.88
C TYR A 12 14.38 -1.86 -7.90
N GLU A 13 14.69 -2.41 -9.05
CA GLU A 13 15.33 -1.70 -10.16
C GLU A 13 16.61 -0.96 -9.73
N VAL A 14 16.69 0.33 -10.03
CA VAL A 14 17.84 1.19 -9.70
C VAL A 14 17.87 1.63 -8.23
N TRP A 15 16.79 1.38 -7.49
CA TRP A 15 16.65 1.82 -6.11
C TRP A 15 17.30 0.82 -5.16
N SER A 16 18.37 1.22 -4.48
CA SER A 16 19.03 0.40 -3.44
C SER A 16 18.23 0.30 -2.14
N GLU A 17 17.20 1.15 -2.00
CA GLU A 17 16.30 1.22 -0.86
C GLU A 17 14.86 1.41 -1.36
N ASN A 18 13.87 1.08 -0.54
CA ASN A 18 12.46 1.30 -0.85
C ASN A 18 11.84 2.20 0.21
N ALA A 19 11.29 3.35 -0.21
CA ALA A 19 10.69 4.33 0.71
C ALA A 19 9.62 3.68 1.60
N SER A 20 8.81 2.75 1.06
CA SER A 20 7.77 2.09 1.85
C SER A 20 8.33 1.29 3.02
N TRP A 21 9.45 0.59 2.80
CA TRP A 21 10.10 -0.15 3.87
C TRP A 21 10.75 0.77 4.89
N LEU A 22 11.43 1.83 4.43
CA LEU A 22 12.08 2.78 5.33
C LEU A 22 11.08 3.53 6.22
N VAL A 23 9.93 3.94 5.66
CA VAL A 23 8.84 4.57 6.42
C VAL A 23 8.26 3.60 7.45
N LEU A 24 8.00 2.35 7.08
CA LEU A 24 7.48 1.35 8.00
C LEU A 24 8.47 1.05 9.13
N MET A 25 9.76 0.91 8.83
CA MET A 25 10.79 0.67 9.85
C MET A 25 10.95 1.85 10.81
N GLU A 26 10.90 3.08 10.30
CA GLU A 26 10.99 4.27 11.14
C GLU A 26 9.74 4.41 12.03
N TYR A 27 8.55 4.11 11.51
CA TYR A 27 7.34 4.03 12.32
C TYR A 27 7.51 3.02 13.47
N LEU A 28 7.97 1.80 13.18
CA LEU A 28 8.17 0.75 14.20
C LEU A 28 9.25 1.13 15.23
N ARG A 29 10.24 1.89 14.83
CA ARG A 29 11.31 2.37 15.73
C ARG A 29 10.81 3.41 16.72
N THR A 30 9.87 4.25 16.31
CA THR A 30 9.39 5.40 17.09
C THR A 30 8.10 5.13 17.86
N HIS A 31 7.43 4.02 17.59
CA HIS A 31 6.17 3.65 18.22
C HIS A 31 6.31 2.33 19.00
N PRO A 32 5.63 2.20 20.15
CA PRO A 32 5.56 0.94 20.87
C PRO A 32 4.96 -0.15 19.99
N ALA A 33 5.43 -1.38 20.17
CA ALA A 33 4.86 -2.53 19.48
C ALA A 33 3.37 -2.69 19.83
N ASP A 34 2.51 -2.63 18.83
CA ASP A 34 1.08 -2.92 18.95
C ASP A 34 0.81 -4.33 18.40
N THR A 35 0.35 -5.22 19.26
CA THR A 35 0.06 -6.62 18.88
C THR A 35 -1.05 -6.76 17.86
N ARG A 36 -1.81 -5.70 17.59
CA ARG A 36 -2.84 -5.64 16.56
C ARG A 36 -2.26 -5.38 15.16
N VAL A 37 -1.01 -4.92 15.07
CA VAL A 37 -0.33 -4.60 13.81
C VAL A 37 0.70 -5.67 13.49
N THR A 38 0.47 -6.41 12.42
CA THR A 38 1.44 -7.35 11.86
C THR A 38 2.10 -6.70 10.65
N THR A 39 3.44 -6.71 10.59
CA THR A 39 4.18 -6.10 9.48
C THR A 39 4.88 -7.15 8.62
N ARG A 40 4.98 -6.91 7.30
CA ARG A 40 5.69 -7.76 6.35
C ARG A 40 6.46 -6.93 5.34
N ARG A 41 7.56 -7.51 4.86
CA ARG A 41 8.30 -7.03 3.70
C ARG A 41 8.21 -8.06 2.59
N TYR A 42 7.63 -7.67 1.45
CA TYR A 42 7.45 -8.56 0.30
C TYR A 42 8.54 -8.37 -0.75
N PRO A 43 8.95 -9.45 -1.39
CA PRO A 43 9.89 -9.40 -2.50
C PRO A 43 9.26 -8.76 -3.74
N VAL A 44 10.12 -8.25 -4.63
CA VAL A 44 9.70 -7.70 -5.92
C VAL A 44 9.71 -8.81 -6.98
N ASP A 45 8.87 -9.79 -6.76
CA ASP A 45 8.65 -10.96 -7.61
C ASP A 45 7.19 -11.40 -7.50
N PHE A 46 6.52 -11.68 -8.63
CA PHE A 46 5.08 -12.01 -8.67
C PHE A 46 4.74 -13.31 -7.94
N ASP A 47 5.51 -14.37 -8.18
CA ASP A 47 5.20 -15.70 -7.64
C ASP A 47 5.49 -15.74 -6.13
N LEU A 48 6.59 -15.13 -5.72
CA LEU A 48 6.93 -15.02 -4.30
C LEU A 48 5.97 -14.10 -3.56
N LEU A 49 5.58 -12.95 -4.15
CA LEU A 49 4.56 -12.07 -3.58
C LEU A 49 3.24 -12.84 -3.38
N LYS A 50 2.76 -13.49 -4.45
CA LYS A 50 1.51 -14.25 -4.42
C LYS A 50 1.53 -15.33 -3.34
N SER A 51 2.59 -16.12 -3.28
CA SER A 51 2.75 -17.19 -2.30
C SER A 51 2.77 -16.67 -0.86
N ARG A 52 3.61 -15.66 -0.58
CA ARG A 52 3.75 -15.09 0.77
C ARG A 52 2.49 -14.36 1.23
N LEU A 53 1.87 -13.57 0.37
CA LEU A 53 0.64 -12.85 0.67
C LEU A 53 -0.50 -13.84 0.98
N ARG A 54 -0.63 -14.93 0.18
CA ARG A 54 -1.63 -15.97 0.44
C ARG A 54 -1.42 -16.61 1.82
N GLN A 55 -0.18 -16.98 2.15
CA GLN A 55 0.18 -17.56 3.45
C GLN A 55 -0.09 -16.59 4.61
N ASP A 56 0.22 -15.30 4.46
CA ASP A 56 -0.05 -14.32 5.50
C ASP A 56 -1.55 -14.14 5.71
N LEU A 57 -2.36 -14.16 4.64
CA LEU A 57 -3.81 -14.02 4.70
C LEU A 57 -4.54 -15.30 5.17
N GLU A 58 -3.86 -16.42 5.39
CA GLU A 58 -4.42 -17.54 6.17
C GLU A 58 -4.74 -17.11 7.61
N LYS A 59 -4.00 -16.14 8.14
CA LYS A 59 -4.33 -15.49 9.41
C LYS A 59 -5.46 -14.49 9.22
N GLU A 60 -6.24 -14.28 10.28
CA GLU A 60 -7.33 -13.32 10.27
C GLU A 60 -6.81 -11.90 10.44
N PHE A 61 -7.05 -11.06 9.43
CA PHE A 61 -6.88 -9.61 9.49
C PHE A 61 -8.19 -8.93 9.10
N ASP A 62 -8.54 -7.89 9.85
CA ASP A 62 -9.70 -7.05 9.55
C ASP A 62 -9.36 -6.02 8.47
N VAL A 63 -8.10 -5.59 8.40
CA VAL A 63 -7.60 -4.62 7.44
C VAL A 63 -6.27 -5.09 6.85
N VAL A 64 -6.09 -4.88 5.55
CA VAL A 64 -4.82 -5.10 4.83
C VAL A 64 -4.40 -3.76 4.21
N LEU A 65 -3.30 -3.19 4.70
CA LEU A 65 -2.73 -1.94 4.21
C LEU A 65 -1.37 -2.18 3.57
N HIS A 66 -1.27 -1.96 2.28
CA HIS A 66 -0.01 -2.04 1.56
C HIS A 66 0.64 -0.66 1.42
N LEU A 67 1.97 -0.61 1.57
CA LEU A 67 2.79 0.57 1.32
C LEU A 67 3.70 0.29 0.14
N GLY A 68 3.76 1.20 -0.83
CA GLY A 68 4.65 1.10 -1.99
C GLY A 68 5.40 2.39 -2.25
N GLN A 69 6.47 2.33 -3.04
CA GLN A 69 7.21 3.50 -3.49
C GLN A 69 6.72 3.95 -4.86
N ALA A 70 6.49 5.26 -5.03
CA ALA A 70 6.06 5.89 -6.28
C ALA A 70 7.08 6.93 -6.76
N PRO A 71 8.14 6.55 -7.48
CA PRO A 71 9.05 7.49 -8.08
C PRO A 71 8.33 8.51 -8.96
N GLY A 72 8.74 9.78 -8.90
CA GLY A 72 8.11 10.86 -9.65
C GLY A 72 6.85 11.47 -9.00
N SER A 73 6.35 10.90 -7.89
CA SER A 73 5.25 11.52 -7.13
C SER A 73 5.76 12.53 -6.12
N SER A 74 5.11 13.70 -6.06
CA SER A 74 5.29 14.69 -4.97
C SER A 74 4.23 14.57 -3.88
N HIS A 75 3.25 13.66 -4.04
CA HIS A 75 2.14 13.44 -3.13
C HIS A 75 2.11 12.00 -2.66
N ILE A 76 1.66 11.78 -1.44
CA ILE A 76 1.19 10.47 -1.00
C ILE A 76 -0.07 10.14 -1.80
N ARG A 77 -0.12 8.95 -2.42
CA ARG A 77 -1.28 8.51 -3.18
C ARG A 77 -2.03 7.43 -2.41
N LEU A 78 -3.30 7.68 -2.16
CA LEU A 78 -4.23 6.71 -1.59
C LEU A 78 -4.95 6.03 -2.75
N GLU A 79 -4.60 4.79 -3.04
CA GLU A 79 -5.09 4.08 -4.22
C GLU A 79 -6.51 3.59 -4.02
N ALA A 80 -7.42 4.06 -4.87
CA ALA A 80 -8.84 3.72 -4.78
C ALA A 80 -9.22 2.45 -5.52
N LEU A 81 -8.42 2.05 -6.54
CA LEU A 81 -8.72 0.91 -7.40
C LEU A 81 -7.52 -0.01 -7.57
N ALA A 82 -7.80 -1.31 -7.57
CA ALA A 82 -6.91 -2.35 -8.06
C ALA A 82 -7.55 -3.03 -9.27
N VAL A 83 -6.77 -3.28 -10.32
CA VAL A 83 -7.24 -3.85 -11.59
C VAL A 83 -6.68 -5.25 -11.83
N ASN A 84 -7.43 -6.08 -12.55
CA ASN A 84 -7.05 -7.46 -12.87
C ASN A 84 -6.03 -7.51 -14.03
N VAL A 85 -4.84 -6.96 -13.81
CA VAL A 85 -3.76 -6.91 -14.82
C VAL A 85 -2.44 -7.22 -14.14
N ALA A 86 -1.58 -8.00 -14.79
CA ALA A 86 -0.26 -8.37 -14.31
C ALA A 86 0.82 -8.06 -15.33
N GLY A 87 1.72 -7.13 -15.02
CA GLY A 87 2.89 -6.89 -15.85
C GLY A 87 3.42 -5.47 -15.78
N ARG A 88 4.51 -5.25 -16.51
CA ARG A 88 5.12 -3.94 -16.71
C ARG A 88 4.75 -3.43 -18.10
N THR A 89 4.21 -2.23 -18.19
CA THR A 89 3.90 -1.58 -19.46
C THR A 89 5.15 -1.27 -20.29
N GLU A 90 6.30 -1.17 -19.64
CA GLU A 90 7.61 -0.86 -20.27
C GLU A 90 8.16 -2.00 -21.13
N THR A 91 7.66 -3.22 -20.99
CA THR A 91 8.11 -4.39 -21.78
C THR A 91 7.56 -4.43 -23.21
N GLY A 92 6.86 -3.36 -23.65
CA GLY A 92 6.39 -3.23 -25.03
C GLY A 92 5.20 -4.12 -25.41
N GLY A 93 4.64 -4.85 -24.45
CA GLY A 93 3.42 -5.63 -24.63
C GLY A 93 2.19 -4.72 -24.53
N THR A 94 1.35 -4.74 -25.56
CA THR A 94 0.10 -3.97 -25.60
C THR A 94 -1.03 -4.65 -24.84
N ASP A 95 -0.86 -5.92 -24.46
CA ASP A 95 -1.88 -6.73 -23.77
C ASP A 95 -1.23 -7.43 -22.58
N LEU A 96 -1.59 -6.99 -21.37
CA LEU A 96 -1.11 -7.58 -20.12
C LEU A 96 -2.09 -8.67 -19.67
N PRO A 97 -1.59 -9.85 -19.26
CA PRO A 97 -2.46 -10.93 -18.79
C PRO A 97 -3.20 -10.54 -17.51
N PRO A 98 -4.36 -11.16 -17.24
CA PRO A 98 -5.03 -10.98 -15.97
C PRO A 98 -4.26 -11.64 -14.82
N LEU A 99 -4.32 -11.06 -13.62
CA LEU A 99 -3.83 -11.67 -12.37
C LEU A 99 -4.58 -12.96 -12.03
N ILE A 100 -5.89 -12.93 -12.25
CA ILE A 100 -6.80 -14.06 -12.05
C ILE A 100 -7.67 -14.20 -13.29
N ALA A 101 -7.54 -15.34 -13.99
CA ALA A 101 -8.37 -15.65 -15.14
C ALA A 101 -9.85 -15.73 -14.72
N GLY A 102 -10.73 -14.99 -15.42
CA GLY A 102 -12.16 -14.93 -15.09
C GLY A 102 -12.50 -14.15 -13.80
N GLY A 103 -11.51 -13.54 -13.15
CA GLY A 103 -11.72 -12.69 -11.98
C GLY A 103 -12.39 -11.35 -12.32
N ALA A 104 -12.85 -10.63 -11.30
CA ALA A 104 -13.42 -9.29 -11.44
C ALA A 104 -12.43 -8.35 -12.15
N VAL A 105 -12.94 -7.43 -12.98
CA VAL A 105 -12.08 -6.48 -13.72
C VAL A 105 -11.30 -5.57 -12.76
N ALA A 106 -11.93 -5.17 -11.66
CA ALA A 106 -11.33 -4.30 -10.65
C ALA A 106 -12.01 -4.49 -9.29
N TYR A 107 -11.28 -4.13 -8.24
CA TYR A 107 -11.79 -3.93 -6.89
C TYR A 107 -11.60 -2.49 -6.45
N ARG A 108 -12.53 -2.00 -5.62
CA ARG A 108 -12.46 -0.67 -5.03
C ARG A 108 -12.14 -0.79 -3.54
N SER A 109 -11.20 0.02 -3.06
CA SER A 109 -10.97 0.16 -1.62
C SER A 109 -12.20 0.74 -0.93
N HIS A 110 -12.63 0.11 0.16
CA HIS A 110 -13.69 0.59 1.06
C HIS A 110 -13.15 1.40 2.25
N LEU A 111 -11.83 1.60 2.30
CA LEU A 111 -11.22 2.47 3.31
C LEU A 111 -11.62 3.94 3.10
N PRO A 112 -11.65 4.77 4.15
CA PRO A 112 -12.15 6.14 4.10
C PRO A 112 -11.14 7.11 3.46
N LEU A 113 -10.72 6.84 2.22
CA LEU A 113 -9.64 7.55 1.53
C LEU A 113 -9.88 9.05 1.41
N ALA A 114 -11.14 9.48 1.21
CA ALA A 114 -11.49 10.89 1.12
C ALA A 114 -11.26 11.61 2.46
N TYR A 115 -11.65 10.99 3.56
CA TYR A 115 -11.42 11.48 4.90
C TYR A 115 -9.92 11.54 5.22
N TRP A 116 -9.18 10.49 4.89
CA TRP A 116 -7.72 10.46 5.08
C TRP A 116 -7.03 11.56 4.27
N SER A 117 -7.38 11.70 2.98
CA SER A 117 -6.81 12.73 2.12
C SER A 117 -7.05 14.13 2.67
N GLN A 118 -8.29 14.43 3.06
CA GLN A 118 -8.65 15.72 3.63
C GLN A 118 -7.87 16.02 4.92
N HIS A 119 -7.81 15.06 5.83
CA HIS A 119 -7.12 15.27 7.11
C HIS A 119 -5.61 15.46 6.93
N LEU A 120 -4.96 14.62 6.11
CA LEU A 120 -3.53 14.74 5.85
C LEU A 120 -3.19 16.07 5.17
N GLN A 121 -4.04 16.57 4.27
CA GLN A 121 -3.88 17.91 3.68
C GLN A 121 -4.01 19.03 4.72
N GLN A 122 -4.92 18.90 5.69
CA GLN A 122 -5.03 19.85 6.81
C GLN A 122 -3.76 19.86 7.69
N LEU A 123 -3.06 18.74 7.78
CA LEU A 123 -1.75 18.64 8.43
C LEU A 123 -0.58 19.16 7.57
N GLY A 124 -0.86 19.68 6.37
CA GLY A 124 0.15 20.16 5.42
C GLY A 124 0.89 19.04 4.69
N ILE A 125 0.36 17.82 4.70
CA ILE A 125 0.94 16.66 4.01
C ILE A 125 0.32 16.53 2.62
N PRO A 126 1.08 16.72 1.53
CA PRO A 126 0.58 16.56 0.17
C PRO A 126 0.05 15.15 -0.07
N THR A 127 -1.26 15.02 -0.24
CA THR A 127 -1.95 13.74 -0.38
C THR A 127 -3.03 13.86 -1.45
N GLN A 128 -3.23 12.79 -2.22
CA GLN A 128 -4.29 12.71 -3.22
C GLN A 128 -4.87 11.30 -3.31
N ILE A 129 -6.13 11.19 -3.75
CA ILE A 129 -6.72 9.91 -4.15
C ILE A 129 -6.24 9.61 -5.56
N SER A 130 -5.78 8.38 -5.76
CA SER A 130 -5.36 7.86 -7.06
C SER A 130 -6.27 6.70 -7.48
N TYR A 131 -6.57 6.64 -8.77
CA TYR A 131 -7.40 5.58 -9.35
C TYR A 131 -6.58 4.60 -10.18
N HIS A 132 -5.26 4.57 -9.98
CA HIS A 132 -4.37 3.71 -10.75
C HIS A 132 -3.09 3.38 -9.97
N ALA A 133 -3.08 2.22 -9.34
CA ALA A 133 -1.94 1.70 -8.58
C ALA A 133 -0.81 1.13 -9.48
N GLY A 134 -0.85 1.43 -10.77
CA GLY A 134 0.00 0.80 -11.78
C GLY A 134 -0.55 -0.55 -12.24
N THR A 135 0.30 -1.33 -12.89
CA THR A 135 -0.04 -2.68 -13.38
C THR A 135 0.94 -3.75 -12.86
N PHE A 136 1.87 -3.33 -12.02
CA PHE A 136 2.91 -4.19 -11.48
C PHE A 136 2.55 -4.71 -10.07
N LEU A 137 3.54 -4.99 -9.24
CA LEU A 137 3.36 -5.67 -7.95
C LEU A 137 2.51 -4.91 -6.93
N CYS A 138 2.50 -3.56 -6.98
CA CYS A 138 1.65 -2.76 -6.10
C CYS A 138 0.17 -3.03 -6.38
N ASN A 139 -0.21 -2.97 -7.65
CA ASN A 139 -1.55 -3.33 -8.09
C ASN A 139 -1.88 -4.80 -7.79
N ALA A 140 -0.93 -5.71 -8.04
CA ALA A 140 -1.12 -7.13 -7.79
C ALA A 140 -1.35 -7.44 -6.30
N ALA A 141 -0.57 -6.83 -5.40
CA ALA A 141 -0.76 -7.00 -3.95
C ALA A 141 -2.14 -6.54 -3.51
N MET A 142 -2.56 -5.35 -3.93
CA MET A 142 -3.88 -4.81 -3.62
C MET A 142 -5.00 -5.68 -4.20
N TYR A 143 -4.93 -6.03 -5.50
CA TYR A 143 -5.95 -6.83 -6.16
C TYR A 143 -6.11 -8.23 -5.53
N LEU A 144 -5.00 -8.95 -5.33
CA LEU A 144 -5.02 -10.29 -4.76
C LEU A 144 -5.51 -10.29 -3.30
N SER A 145 -5.22 -9.24 -2.54
CA SER A 145 -5.76 -9.08 -1.18
C SER A 145 -7.29 -8.96 -1.18
N HIS A 146 -7.86 -8.18 -2.08
CA HIS A 146 -9.32 -8.10 -2.26
C HIS A 146 -9.91 -9.47 -2.62
N VAL A 147 -9.34 -10.16 -3.63
CA VAL A 147 -9.80 -11.49 -4.03
C VAL A 147 -9.83 -12.44 -2.84
N TRP A 148 -8.74 -12.54 -2.11
CA TRP A 148 -8.63 -13.54 -1.04
C TRP A 148 -9.41 -13.18 0.23
N GLN A 149 -9.50 -11.91 0.59
CA GLN A 149 -10.40 -11.48 1.66
C GLN A 149 -11.86 -11.84 1.32
N HIS A 150 -12.25 -11.61 0.07
CA HIS A 150 -13.59 -11.96 -0.41
C HIS A 150 -13.83 -13.49 -0.43
N GLU A 151 -12.88 -14.28 -0.94
CA GLU A 151 -12.93 -15.76 -0.91
C GLU A 151 -13.06 -16.32 0.51
N LEU A 152 -12.44 -15.65 1.50
CA LEU A 152 -12.47 -16.05 2.90
C LEU A 152 -13.68 -15.52 3.67
N GLY A 153 -14.60 -14.80 3.00
CA GLY A 153 -15.77 -14.19 3.64
C GLY A 153 -15.41 -13.13 4.68
N ARG A 154 -14.27 -12.46 4.53
CA ARG A 154 -13.76 -11.45 5.46
C ARG A 154 -14.09 -10.04 4.98
N PRO A 155 -13.99 -9.02 5.88
CA PRO A 155 -14.16 -7.64 5.49
C PRO A 155 -13.23 -7.26 4.34
N ASP A 156 -13.77 -6.59 3.32
CA ASP A 156 -13.01 -6.11 2.16
C ASP A 156 -12.35 -4.75 2.45
N ALA A 157 -11.65 -4.67 3.57
CA ALA A 157 -10.93 -3.48 4.02
C ALA A 157 -9.47 -3.53 3.57
N VAL A 158 -9.27 -3.41 2.27
CA VAL A 158 -7.94 -3.42 1.63
C VAL A 158 -7.61 -2.03 1.10
N GLY A 159 -6.39 -1.57 1.36
CA GLY A 159 -5.87 -0.31 0.87
C GLY A 159 -4.44 -0.39 0.40
N PHE A 160 -4.06 0.59 -0.41
CA PHE A 160 -2.69 0.78 -0.86
C PHE A 160 -2.30 2.26 -0.77
N VAL A 161 -1.15 2.54 -0.15
CA VAL A 161 -0.57 3.88 -0.02
C VAL A 161 0.75 3.92 -0.76
N HIS A 162 0.80 4.69 -1.83
CA HIS A 162 2.04 4.98 -2.53
C HIS A 162 2.73 6.20 -1.91
N LEU A 163 3.98 6.01 -1.56
CA LEU A 163 4.85 6.99 -0.91
C LEU A 163 5.86 7.57 -1.91
N PRO A 164 6.08 8.90 -1.90
CA PRO A 164 7.14 9.51 -2.69
C PRO A 164 8.53 8.96 -2.33
N LEU A 165 9.50 9.19 -3.19
CA LEU A 165 10.90 8.96 -2.87
C LEU A 165 11.34 9.78 -1.64
N LEU A 166 12.33 9.29 -0.92
CA LEU A 166 13.00 10.08 0.12
C LEU A 166 14.05 11.01 -0.52
N PRO A 167 14.36 12.16 0.11
CA PRO A 167 15.42 13.06 -0.37
C PRO A 167 16.78 12.35 -0.55
N SER A 168 17.13 11.42 0.35
CA SER A 168 18.35 10.62 0.24
C SER A 168 18.42 9.76 -1.03
N GLN A 169 17.29 9.26 -1.49
CA GLN A 169 17.21 8.48 -2.71
C GLN A 169 17.40 9.38 -3.95
N VAL A 170 16.77 10.56 -3.95
CA VAL A 170 16.86 11.52 -5.07
C VAL A 170 18.27 12.08 -5.22
N VAL A 171 18.96 12.38 -4.11
CA VAL A 171 20.36 12.84 -4.13
C VAL A 171 21.27 11.78 -4.74
N LYS A 172 21.08 10.51 -4.41
CA LYS A 172 21.86 9.40 -5.00
C LYS A 172 21.54 9.19 -6.49
N ASP A 173 20.28 9.37 -6.87
CA ASP A 173 19.81 9.15 -8.24
C ASP A 173 20.25 10.27 -9.21
N GLY A 174 20.31 11.51 -8.73
CA GLY A 174 20.77 12.68 -9.51
C GLY A 174 19.82 13.18 -10.60
N ARG A 175 18.64 12.57 -10.80
CA ARG A 175 17.67 12.92 -11.86
C ARG A 175 16.72 14.07 -11.49
N GLY A 176 16.83 14.65 -10.29
CA GLY A 176 15.99 15.77 -9.86
C GLY A 176 14.51 15.41 -9.64
N MET A 177 14.22 14.18 -9.26
CA MET A 177 12.85 13.74 -8.99
C MET A 177 12.27 14.39 -7.74
N PRO A 178 10.93 14.58 -7.68
CA PRO A 178 10.29 15.02 -6.46
C PRO A 178 10.48 13.98 -5.33
N SER A 179 10.54 14.49 -4.10
CA SER A 179 10.70 13.67 -2.90
C SER A 179 9.94 14.25 -1.73
N MET A 180 9.72 13.43 -0.70
CA MET A 180 9.09 13.84 0.54
C MET A 180 9.93 13.33 1.73
N ALA A 181 10.15 14.19 2.73
CA ALA A 181 10.96 13.85 3.88
C ALA A 181 10.39 12.66 4.67
N LEU A 182 11.27 11.80 5.17
CA LEU A 182 10.88 10.59 5.93
C LEU A 182 9.92 10.90 7.09
N PRO A 183 10.17 11.93 7.96
CA PRO A 183 9.26 12.21 9.07
C PRO A 183 7.85 12.59 8.63
N VAL A 184 7.68 13.25 7.48
CA VAL A 184 6.37 13.63 6.94
C VAL A 184 5.60 12.37 6.49
N GLN A 185 6.28 11.43 5.84
CA GLN A 185 5.67 10.18 5.41
C GLN A 185 5.33 9.28 6.60
N VAL A 186 6.17 9.25 7.63
CA VAL A 186 5.92 8.53 8.89
C VAL A 186 4.72 9.12 9.62
N GLN A 187 4.61 10.45 9.71
CA GLN A 187 3.45 11.12 10.30
C GLN A 187 2.13 10.76 9.59
N ALA A 188 2.16 10.66 8.26
CA ALA A 188 0.99 10.22 7.51
C ALA A 188 0.60 8.77 7.82
N LEU A 189 1.58 7.86 7.87
CA LEU A 189 1.35 6.45 8.20
C LEU A 189 0.83 6.31 9.64
N GLU A 190 1.44 7.01 10.58
CA GLU A 190 1.03 7.03 11.99
C GLU A 190 -0.44 7.41 12.11
N TRP A 191 -0.83 8.51 11.49
CA TRP A 191 -2.20 8.99 11.56
C TRP A 191 -3.20 7.98 10.94
N ILE A 192 -2.87 7.40 9.77
CA ILE A 192 -3.70 6.37 9.12
C ILE A 192 -3.86 5.15 10.04
N LEU A 193 -2.78 4.68 10.65
CA LEU A 193 -2.85 3.53 11.55
C LEU A 193 -3.62 3.85 12.84
N GLN A 194 -3.50 5.05 13.38
CA GLN A 194 -4.30 5.49 14.52
C GLN A 194 -5.81 5.53 14.18
N ASP A 195 -6.18 6.03 13.00
CA ASP A 195 -7.59 6.01 12.55
C ASP A 195 -8.11 4.57 12.41
N LEU A 196 -7.33 3.67 11.81
CA LEU A 196 -7.69 2.26 11.64
C LEU A 196 -7.79 1.50 12.98
N LEU A 197 -6.96 1.83 13.96
CA LEU A 197 -6.93 1.20 15.28
C LEU A 197 -7.91 1.81 16.27
N SER A 198 -8.51 2.95 15.95
CA SER A 198 -9.53 3.58 16.80
C SER A 198 -10.83 2.76 16.78
N ASP A 199 -11.47 2.61 17.95
CA ASP A 199 -12.70 1.82 18.09
C ASP A 199 -13.89 2.36 17.27
N ASN A 200 -13.76 3.55 16.67
CA ASN A 200 -14.74 4.10 15.72
C ASN A 200 -14.87 3.31 14.41
N THR A 201 -13.98 2.35 14.14
CA THR A 201 -14.03 1.48 12.96
C THR A 201 -14.97 0.28 13.14
N SER A 202 -15.41 -0.02 14.36
CA SER A 202 -16.15 -1.26 14.69
C SER A 202 -17.64 -1.24 14.32
N SER A 203 -18.21 -0.14 13.82
CA SER A 203 -19.63 -0.08 13.45
C SER A 203 -19.82 0.45 12.04
N GLY A 204 -19.74 -0.44 11.04
CA GLY A 204 -20.32 -0.19 9.71
C GLY A 204 -19.51 0.66 8.74
N ARG A 205 -18.25 1.00 8.99
CA ARG A 205 -17.43 1.77 8.03
C ARG A 205 -16.93 0.99 6.81
N PHE A 206 -16.98 -0.35 6.88
CA PHE A 206 -16.49 -1.26 5.82
C PHE A 206 -17.59 -2.18 5.27
N ALA A 207 -18.87 -1.79 5.42
CA ALA A 207 -19.99 -2.51 4.84
C ALA A 207 -20.37 -1.98 3.46
#